data_a281b953b9c8cb04e519a52ed49e4ca1
#
_entry.id   a281b953b9c8cb04e519a52ed49e4ca1
#
_cell.length_a   1.000
_cell.length_b   1.000
_cell.length_c   1.000
_cell.angle_alpha   90.00
_cell.angle_beta   90.00
_cell.angle_gamma   90.00
#
_symmetry.space_group_name_H-M   'P 1'
#
loop_
_entity.id
_entity.type
_entity.pdbx_description
1 polymer ?
#
loop_
_entity_poly.entity_id
_entity_poly.type
_entity_poly.pdbx_seq_one_letter_code
_entity_poly.pdbx_strand_id
1 'polypeptide(L)'
;AKGFGKKSPLSAEQELELRTEEFMQRRYEFRYNTMTTVTEYRERNTFCFCFRPVTNRTRNSIAMNARLEGLNLWDRDVARYLDSDRIPVFNPIEDFLFGVDIRWDGRDRIRELASRVPCNNIHWPDLFYRWFLNMVAHWRHTDRNYANCTVPLLVGPQAYRKSTFCRNLLPTELQPYYTDRIDFSNKRDAELSLNRFALINMDEFDQNRESQQAFLKHIIQKPVVNTRRPHGVATQELRRYASFIGTSNHKDLLTDTSGSRRYIVIAVTGPIDCPPMD
;
A
#
# COMPACT_ATOMS: atom_id res chain seq x y z
N ALA A 1 -4.02 -37.74 -43.65
CA ALA A 1 -3.63 -38.00 -42.28
C ALA A 1 -2.34 -37.26 -41.99
N LYS A 2 -2.38 -36.10 -41.34
CA LYS A 2 -1.19 -35.38 -40.84
C LYS A 2 -0.78 -36.04 -39.53
N GLY A 3 0.39 -36.74 -39.56
CA GLY A 3 0.96 -37.39 -38.41
C GLY A 3 1.25 -36.39 -37.29
N PHE A 4 0.74 -36.64 -36.10
CA PHE A 4 1.17 -36.00 -34.87
C PHE A 4 2.65 -36.35 -34.64
N GLY A 5 3.53 -35.37 -34.83
CA GLY A 5 4.95 -35.52 -34.55
C GLY A 5 5.15 -35.98 -33.11
N LYS A 6 5.90 -37.06 -32.92
CA LYS A 6 6.37 -37.54 -31.61
C LYS A 6 7.13 -36.34 -30.96
N LYS A 7 6.66 -35.83 -29.82
CA LYS A 7 7.43 -34.87 -29.03
C LYS A 7 8.79 -35.50 -28.70
N SER A 8 9.85 -34.79 -29.00
CA SER A 8 11.23 -35.19 -28.60
C SER A 8 11.24 -35.36 -27.06
N PRO A 9 12.01 -36.34 -26.54
CA PRO A 9 12.17 -36.47 -25.10
C PRO A 9 12.74 -35.16 -24.52
N LEU A 10 12.24 -34.76 -23.35
CA LEU A 10 12.72 -33.56 -22.67
C LEU A 10 14.23 -33.65 -22.37
N SER A 11 14.91 -32.52 -22.46
CA SER A 11 16.29 -32.45 -21.97
C SER A 11 16.31 -32.53 -20.43
N ALA A 12 17.44 -32.93 -19.86
CA ALA A 12 17.60 -33.00 -18.40
C ALA A 12 17.33 -31.63 -17.71
N GLU A 13 17.67 -30.54 -18.39
CA GLU A 13 17.37 -29.17 -17.90
C GLU A 13 15.87 -28.87 -17.91
N GLN A 14 15.18 -29.24 -18.98
CA GLN A 14 13.72 -29.07 -19.08
C GLN A 14 12.98 -29.92 -18.03
N GLU A 15 13.46 -31.14 -17.79
CA GLU A 15 12.90 -31.99 -16.75
C GLU A 15 13.12 -31.40 -15.36
N LEU A 16 14.31 -30.85 -15.09
CA LEU A 16 14.59 -30.16 -13.82
C LEU A 16 13.69 -28.93 -13.62
N GLU A 17 13.47 -28.14 -14.66
CA GLU A 17 12.56 -26.98 -14.57
C GLU A 17 11.12 -27.39 -14.25
N LEU A 18 10.59 -28.41 -14.93
CA LEU A 18 9.23 -28.90 -14.66
C LEU A 18 9.08 -29.44 -13.24
N ARG A 19 10.06 -30.23 -12.77
CA ARG A 19 10.07 -30.77 -11.40
C ARG A 19 10.23 -29.66 -10.37
N THR A 20 10.97 -28.59 -10.69
CA THR A 20 11.08 -27.42 -9.83
C THR A 20 9.74 -26.72 -9.69
N GLU A 21 9.05 -26.49 -10.80
CA GLU A 21 7.72 -25.87 -10.77
C GLU A 21 6.71 -26.71 -9.98
N GLU A 22 6.68 -28.02 -10.21
CA GLU A 22 5.83 -28.95 -9.46
C GLU A 22 6.14 -28.91 -7.95
N PHE A 23 7.41 -28.95 -7.56
CA PHE A 23 7.83 -28.84 -6.16
C PHE A 23 7.36 -27.52 -5.53
N MET A 24 7.60 -26.39 -6.23
CA MET A 24 7.23 -25.06 -5.74
C MET A 24 5.72 -24.95 -5.56
N GLN A 25 4.92 -25.32 -6.55
CA GLN A 25 3.47 -25.22 -6.52
C GLN A 25 2.83 -26.18 -5.51
N ARG A 26 3.41 -27.36 -5.29
CA ARG A 26 2.91 -28.35 -4.34
C ARG A 26 3.15 -27.94 -2.88
N ARG A 27 4.29 -27.33 -2.57
CA ARG A 27 4.68 -27.00 -1.19
C ARG A 27 4.35 -25.58 -0.79
N TYR A 28 4.35 -24.66 -1.74
CA TYR A 28 4.22 -23.23 -1.46
C TYR A 28 3.16 -22.61 -2.33
N GLU A 29 2.63 -21.51 -1.86
CA GLU A 29 1.83 -20.58 -2.62
C GLU A 29 2.56 -19.24 -2.63
N PHE A 30 2.77 -18.68 -3.82
CA PHE A 30 3.50 -17.44 -4.00
C PHE A 30 2.62 -16.39 -4.64
N ARG A 31 2.91 -15.13 -4.35
CA ARG A 31 2.35 -13.97 -5.05
C ARG A 31 3.36 -12.83 -5.05
N TYR A 32 3.36 -12.03 -6.10
CA TYR A 32 4.18 -10.82 -6.18
C TYR A 32 3.34 -9.61 -5.79
N ASN A 33 3.64 -8.99 -4.65
CA ASN A 33 2.93 -7.83 -4.15
C ASN A 33 3.42 -6.57 -4.86
N THR A 34 2.55 -5.94 -5.65
CA THR A 34 2.90 -4.77 -6.49
C THR A 34 3.17 -3.50 -5.70
N MET A 35 2.60 -3.34 -4.50
CA MET A 35 2.80 -2.17 -3.65
C MET A 35 4.13 -2.26 -2.90
N THR A 36 4.43 -3.40 -2.27
CA THR A 36 5.68 -3.62 -1.56
C THR A 36 6.83 -4.02 -2.48
N THR A 37 6.53 -4.46 -3.72
CA THR A 37 7.49 -4.99 -4.71
C THR A 37 8.29 -6.18 -4.22
N VAL A 38 7.67 -7.00 -3.41
CA VAL A 38 8.28 -8.20 -2.82
C VAL A 38 7.41 -9.41 -3.15
N THR A 39 8.07 -10.51 -3.50
CA THR A 39 7.40 -11.81 -3.58
C THR A 39 7.07 -12.28 -2.16
N GLU A 40 5.82 -12.64 -1.95
CA GLU A 40 5.31 -13.19 -0.70
C GLU A 40 4.99 -14.67 -0.88
N TYR A 41 5.07 -15.43 0.20
CA TYR A 41 4.77 -16.85 0.21
C TYR A 41 4.01 -17.29 1.44
N ARG A 42 3.31 -18.38 1.32
CA ARG A 42 2.84 -19.21 2.44
C ARG A 42 3.09 -20.68 2.11
N GLU A 43 3.28 -21.50 3.14
CA GLU A 43 3.41 -22.93 2.97
C GLU A 43 2.02 -23.57 2.86
N ARG A 44 1.86 -24.45 1.88
CA ARG A 44 0.65 -25.29 1.78
C ARG A 44 0.67 -26.35 2.87
N ASN A 45 -0.49 -26.84 3.23
CA ASN A 45 -0.63 -27.91 4.26
C ASN A 45 -0.12 -27.52 5.66
N THR A 46 -0.10 -26.24 5.96
CA THR A 46 0.17 -25.70 7.28
C THR A 46 -1.02 -24.88 7.78
N PHE A 47 -1.13 -24.68 9.09
CA PHE A 47 -2.14 -23.80 9.68
C PHE A 47 -1.77 -22.30 9.55
N CYS A 48 -0.73 -21.96 8.82
CA CYS A 48 -0.31 -20.57 8.58
C CYS A 48 -0.97 -20.05 7.30
N PHE A 49 -2.05 -19.30 7.45
CA PHE A 49 -2.80 -18.73 6.32
C PHE A 49 -2.24 -17.39 5.83
N CYS A 50 -1.33 -16.77 6.59
CA CYS A 50 -0.77 -15.46 6.26
C CYS A 50 0.40 -15.57 5.29
N PHE A 51 0.37 -14.73 4.25
CA PHE A 51 1.53 -14.54 3.37
C PHE A 51 2.64 -13.78 4.10
N ARG A 52 3.88 -14.19 3.88
CA ARG A 52 5.09 -13.59 4.45
C ARG A 52 6.06 -13.22 3.34
N PRO A 53 6.84 -12.13 3.47
CA PRO A 53 7.85 -11.78 2.48
C PRO A 53 8.89 -12.89 2.31
N VAL A 54 9.27 -13.16 1.07
CA VAL A 54 10.41 -14.02 0.77
C VAL A 54 11.71 -13.28 1.11
N THR A 55 12.49 -13.85 1.98
CA THR A 55 13.82 -13.36 2.38
C THR A 55 14.92 -14.26 1.83
N ASN A 56 16.20 -13.86 1.94
CA ASN A 56 17.33 -14.72 1.63
C ASN A 56 17.29 -16.02 2.44
N ARG A 57 16.91 -15.94 3.72
CA ARG A 57 16.75 -17.12 4.58
C ARG A 57 15.66 -18.05 4.04
N THR A 58 14.54 -17.49 3.57
CA THR A 58 13.45 -18.27 2.95
C THR A 58 13.94 -18.99 1.69
N ARG A 59 14.66 -18.30 0.78
CA ARG A 59 15.21 -18.90 -0.44
C ARG A 59 16.13 -20.08 -0.14
N ASN A 60 17.03 -19.90 0.83
CA ASN A 60 17.93 -20.98 1.26
C ASN A 60 17.15 -22.17 1.84
N SER A 61 16.13 -21.93 2.66
CA SER A 61 15.30 -23.02 3.22
C SER A 61 14.54 -23.76 2.12
N ILE A 62 14.00 -23.07 1.13
CA ILE A 62 13.33 -23.69 -0.04
C ILE A 62 14.32 -24.56 -0.80
N ALA A 63 15.54 -24.06 -1.10
CA ALA A 63 16.58 -24.83 -1.80
C ALA A 63 17.00 -26.09 -1.01
N MET A 64 17.13 -25.96 0.31
CA MET A 64 17.44 -27.12 1.17
C MET A 64 16.31 -28.16 1.14
N ASN A 65 15.06 -27.73 1.25
CA ASN A 65 13.90 -28.61 1.19
C ASN A 65 13.80 -29.34 -0.17
N ALA A 66 14.09 -28.63 -1.26
CA ALA A 66 14.12 -29.22 -2.59
C ALA A 66 15.18 -30.34 -2.72
N ARG A 67 16.36 -30.11 -2.16
CA ARG A 67 17.43 -31.14 -2.15
C ARG A 67 17.07 -32.35 -1.33
N LEU A 68 16.39 -32.19 -0.19
CA LEU A 68 15.89 -33.31 0.61
C LEU A 68 14.88 -34.17 -0.17
N GLU A 69 14.20 -33.60 -1.15
CA GLU A 69 13.31 -34.31 -2.08
C GLU A 69 14.00 -34.76 -3.37
N GLY A 70 15.34 -34.68 -3.43
CA GLY A 70 16.14 -35.18 -4.58
C GLY A 70 16.18 -34.22 -5.77
N LEU A 71 15.81 -32.93 -5.56
CA LEU A 71 15.97 -31.88 -6.58
C LEU A 71 17.25 -31.09 -6.32
N ASN A 72 18.16 -31.05 -7.28
CA ASN A 72 19.43 -30.32 -7.13
C ASN A 72 19.26 -28.83 -7.41
N LEU A 73 18.50 -28.14 -6.52
CA LEU A 73 18.26 -26.70 -6.58
C LEU A 73 19.20 -25.93 -5.65
N TRP A 74 19.66 -24.77 -6.12
CA TRP A 74 20.39 -23.80 -5.36
C TRP A 74 19.51 -22.56 -5.09
N ASP A 75 19.92 -21.72 -4.16
CA ASP A 75 19.25 -20.46 -3.83
C ASP A 75 19.06 -19.54 -5.06
N ARG A 76 20.02 -19.53 -5.98
CA ARG A 76 19.95 -18.79 -7.26
C ARG A 76 18.84 -19.31 -8.19
N ASP A 77 18.58 -20.62 -8.19
CA ASP A 77 17.54 -21.23 -9.03
C ASP A 77 16.16 -20.92 -8.43
N VAL A 78 16.07 -20.97 -7.11
CA VAL A 78 14.88 -20.50 -6.37
C VAL A 78 14.64 -19.01 -6.64
N ALA A 79 15.68 -18.16 -6.57
CA ALA A 79 15.54 -16.73 -6.87
C ALA A 79 15.03 -16.49 -8.30
N ARG A 80 15.61 -17.20 -9.30
CA ARG A 80 15.17 -17.11 -10.71
C ARG A 80 13.69 -17.45 -10.87
N TYR A 81 13.21 -18.50 -10.21
CA TYR A 81 11.80 -18.87 -10.23
C TYR A 81 10.92 -17.79 -9.62
N LEU A 82 11.31 -17.28 -8.44
CA LEU A 82 10.55 -16.27 -7.69
C LEU A 82 10.53 -14.88 -8.36
N ASP A 83 11.54 -14.56 -9.16
CA ASP A 83 11.66 -13.31 -9.91
C ASP A 83 11.06 -13.42 -11.33
N SER A 84 10.45 -14.55 -11.67
CA SER A 84 9.82 -14.79 -12.98
C SER A 84 8.34 -14.42 -12.99
N ASP A 85 7.78 -14.30 -14.20
CA ASP A 85 6.35 -14.08 -14.45
C ASP A 85 5.45 -15.28 -14.11
N ARG A 86 6.04 -16.41 -13.70
CA ARG A 86 5.31 -17.57 -13.16
C ARG A 86 4.66 -17.28 -11.81
N ILE A 87 5.13 -16.25 -11.12
CA ILE A 87 4.53 -15.82 -9.85
C ILE A 87 3.36 -14.89 -10.13
N PRO A 88 2.14 -15.23 -9.68
CA PRO A 88 0.97 -14.39 -9.91
C PRO A 88 1.13 -13.02 -9.25
N VAL A 89 0.75 -11.99 -10.01
CA VAL A 89 0.74 -10.61 -9.54
C VAL A 89 -0.42 -10.41 -8.58
N PHE A 90 -0.15 -9.78 -7.45
CA PHE A 90 -1.12 -9.44 -6.42
C PHE A 90 -1.10 -7.95 -6.13
N ASN A 91 -2.25 -7.30 -6.29
CA ASN A 91 -2.46 -5.93 -5.87
C ASN A 91 -3.41 -5.91 -4.67
N PRO A 92 -2.93 -5.60 -3.46
CA PRO A 92 -3.75 -5.69 -2.25
C PRO A 92 -4.95 -4.76 -2.24
N ILE A 93 -4.86 -3.60 -2.88
CA ILE A 93 -5.98 -2.67 -2.97
C ILE A 93 -7.03 -3.17 -3.96
N GLU A 94 -6.61 -3.68 -5.12
CA GLU A 94 -7.54 -4.23 -6.11
C GLU A 94 -8.23 -5.48 -5.58
N ASP A 95 -7.49 -6.34 -4.88
CA ASP A 95 -8.03 -7.54 -4.23
C ASP A 95 -9.07 -7.18 -3.16
N PHE A 96 -8.75 -6.21 -2.30
CA PHE A 96 -9.70 -5.66 -1.32
C PHE A 96 -10.96 -5.12 -1.99
N LEU A 97 -10.82 -4.27 -3.00
CA LEU A 97 -11.96 -3.66 -3.70
C LEU A 97 -12.81 -4.68 -4.46
N PHE A 98 -12.19 -5.77 -4.94
CA PHE A 98 -12.90 -6.88 -5.58
C PHE A 98 -13.71 -7.69 -4.57
N GLY A 99 -13.20 -7.85 -3.35
CA GLY A 99 -13.86 -8.58 -2.26
C GLY A 99 -14.99 -7.81 -1.57
N VAL A 100 -15.08 -6.48 -1.77
CA VAL A 100 -16.13 -5.68 -1.15
C VAL A 100 -17.49 -5.95 -1.81
N ASP A 101 -18.50 -6.20 -0.98
CA ASP A 101 -19.88 -6.32 -1.46
C ASP A 101 -20.35 -5.00 -2.09
N ILE A 102 -20.67 -5.03 -3.37
CA ILE A 102 -21.12 -3.88 -4.14
C ILE A 102 -22.54 -3.43 -3.78
N ARG A 103 -23.27 -4.18 -2.96
CA ARG A 103 -24.63 -3.84 -2.54
C ARG A 103 -24.58 -2.80 -1.44
N TRP A 104 -24.86 -1.56 -1.82
CA TRP A 104 -24.99 -0.47 -0.85
C TRP A 104 -26.34 -0.55 -0.12
N ASP A 105 -26.29 -0.51 1.19
CA ASP A 105 -27.46 -0.56 2.08
C ASP A 105 -28.12 0.82 2.33
N GLY A 106 -27.68 1.87 1.65
CA GLY A 106 -28.20 3.23 1.78
C GLY A 106 -27.60 4.06 2.95
N ARG A 107 -26.73 3.47 3.79
CA ARG A 107 -26.11 4.21 4.92
C ARG A 107 -24.88 4.98 4.51
N ASP A 108 -24.77 6.23 4.94
CA ASP A 108 -23.60 7.08 4.72
C ASP A 108 -22.56 6.91 5.84
N ARG A 109 -21.85 5.77 5.78
CA ARG A 109 -20.81 5.44 6.76
C ARG A 109 -19.66 6.43 6.78
N ILE A 110 -19.39 7.09 5.66
CA ILE A 110 -18.29 8.06 5.57
C ILE A 110 -18.61 9.29 6.42
N ARG A 111 -19.83 9.83 6.31
CA ARG A 111 -20.24 10.96 7.16
C ARG A 111 -20.45 10.55 8.61
N GLU A 112 -20.95 9.34 8.87
CA GLU A 112 -21.00 8.76 10.22
C GLU A 112 -19.59 8.70 10.85
N LEU A 113 -18.59 8.28 10.09
CA LEU A 113 -17.19 8.23 10.54
C LEU A 113 -16.64 9.64 10.81
N ALA A 114 -16.91 10.60 9.92
CA ALA A 114 -16.53 12.00 10.12
C ALA A 114 -17.14 12.60 11.39
N SER A 115 -18.40 12.28 11.69
CA SER A 115 -19.12 12.80 12.86
C SER A 115 -18.55 12.35 14.21
N ARG A 116 -17.70 11.32 14.22
CA ARG A 116 -16.97 10.89 15.43
C ARG A 116 -15.85 11.85 15.85
N VAL A 117 -15.45 12.75 14.96
CA VAL A 117 -14.47 13.81 15.27
C VAL A 117 -15.21 15.02 15.84
N PRO A 118 -15.15 15.27 17.16
CA PRO A 118 -15.82 16.41 17.75
C PRO A 118 -15.14 17.71 17.31
N CYS A 119 -15.84 18.53 16.55
CA CYS A 119 -15.35 19.81 16.06
C CYS A 119 -16.52 20.80 15.83
N ASN A 120 -16.20 22.09 15.76
CA ASN A 120 -17.20 23.13 15.51
C ASN A 120 -17.39 23.48 14.03
N ASN A 121 -16.71 22.77 13.12
CA ASN A 121 -16.84 23.00 11.70
C ASN A 121 -18.03 22.19 11.13
N ILE A 122 -19.12 22.87 10.84
CA ILE A 122 -20.35 22.26 10.31
C ILE A 122 -20.16 21.62 8.93
N HIS A 123 -19.14 22.04 8.17
CA HIS A 123 -18.83 21.49 6.85
C HIS A 123 -17.90 20.28 6.91
N TRP A 124 -17.39 19.92 8.09
CA TRP A 124 -16.42 18.83 8.22
C TRP A 124 -16.91 17.50 7.63
N PRO A 125 -18.14 17.03 7.89
CA PRO A 125 -18.59 15.74 7.32
C PRO A 125 -18.59 15.74 5.79
N ASP A 126 -18.97 16.85 5.14
CA ASP A 126 -18.98 16.96 3.68
C ASP A 126 -17.58 17.08 3.08
N LEU A 127 -16.69 17.82 3.74
CA LEU A 127 -15.30 17.93 3.33
C LEU A 127 -14.58 16.59 3.43
N PHE A 128 -14.79 15.88 4.54
CA PHE A 128 -14.25 14.54 4.76
C PHE A 128 -14.79 13.53 3.74
N TYR A 129 -16.10 13.56 3.47
CA TYR A 129 -16.74 12.72 2.49
C TYR A 129 -16.09 12.87 1.10
N ARG A 130 -15.91 14.10 0.62
CA ARG A 130 -15.27 14.37 -0.67
C ARG A 130 -13.82 13.90 -0.69
N TRP A 131 -13.06 14.17 0.37
CA TRP A 131 -11.68 13.71 0.49
C TRP A 131 -11.57 12.19 0.48
N PHE A 132 -12.46 11.50 1.20
CA PHE A 132 -12.49 10.04 1.27
C PHE A 132 -12.84 9.42 -0.08
N LEU A 133 -13.82 9.96 -0.80
CA LEU A 133 -14.14 9.51 -2.15
C LEU A 133 -12.97 9.70 -3.11
N ASN A 134 -12.24 10.80 -3.03
CA ASN A 134 -11.04 11.02 -3.83
C ASN A 134 -9.93 10.01 -3.49
N MET A 135 -9.78 9.61 -2.22
CA MET A 135 -8.86 8.54 -1.82
C MET A 135 -9.22 7.22 -2.49
N VAL A 136 -10.49 6.83 -2.45
CA VAL A 136 -10.96 5.59 -3.11
C VAL A 136 -10.87 5.69 -4.64
N ALA A 137 -11.07 6.87 -5.22
CA ALA A 137 -10.88 7.10 -6.65
C ALA A 137 -9.43 6.83 -7.09
N HIS A 138 -8.43 7.21 -6.28
CA HIS A 138 -7.04 6.81 -6.50
C HIS A 138 -6.84 5.29 -6.44
N TRP A 139 -7.46 4.63 -5.48
CA TRP A 139 -7.40 3.18 -5.36
C TRP A 139 -8.00 2.47 -6.57
N ARG A 140 -9.07 3.02 -7.14
CA ARG A 140 -9.73 2.50 -8.35
C ARG A 140 -9.07 2.93 -9.65
N HIS A 141 -8.11 3.85 -9.59
CA HIS A 141 -7.44 4.44 -10.76
C HIS A 141 -8.42 5.05 -11.78
N THR A 142 -9.51 5.62 -11.29
CA THR A 142 -10.55 6.21 -12.13
C THR A 142 -10.13 7.56 -12.71
N ASP A 143 -9.14 8.22 -12.09
CA ASP A 143 -8.62 9.49 -12.56
C ASP A 143 -7.08 9.50 -12.50
N ARG A 144 -6.46 9.63 -13.68
CA ARG A 144 -4.99 9.70 -13.81
C ARG A 144 -4.47 11.14 -13.86
N ASN A 145 -5.35 12.12 -14.07
CA ASN A 145 -4.96 13.50 -14.32
C ASN A 145 -4.93 14.32 -13.03
N TYR A 146 -5.67 13.91 -12.02
CA TYR A 146 -5.83 14.69 -10.79
C TYR A 146 -5.42 13.89 -9.58
N ALA A 147 -4.72 14.55 -8.67
CA ALA A 147 -4.40 13.99 -7.37
C ALA A 147 -5.46 14.36 -6.32
N ASN A 148 -5.59 13.58 -5.26
CA ASN A 148 -6.27 14.04 -4.04
C ASN A 148 -5.41 15.14 -3.39
N CYS A 149 -5.62 16.38 -3.83
CA CYS A 149 -4.77 17.54 -3.48
C CYS A 149 -5.11 18.13 -2.11
N THR A 150 -6.14 17.63 -1.45
CA THR A 150 -6.56 18.11 -0.14
C THR A 150 -6.12 17.18 0.97
N VAL A 151 -5.79 17.76 2.12
CA VAL A 151 -5.29 17.05 3.29
C VAL A 151 -6.09 17.48 4.50
N PRO A 152 -6.93 16.62 5.07
CA PRO A 152 -7.51 16.87 6.38
C PRO A 152 -6.40 16.93 7.43
N LEU A 153 -6.43 17.96 8.27
CA LEU A 153 -5.44 18.20 9.31
C LEU A 153 -6.17 18.36 10.65
N LEU A 154 -6.08 17.32 11.49
CA LEU A 154 -6.72 17.27 12.79
C LEU A 154 -5.82 17.93 13.83
N VAL A 155 -6.27 19.04 14.37
CA VAL A 155 -5.52 19.88 15.30
C VAL A 155 -6.17 19.88 16.66
N GLY A 156 -5.41 19.61 17.72
CA GLY A 156 -5.94 19.61 19.08
C GLY A 156 -4.96 19.00 20.07
N PRO A 157 -5.26 19.06 21.37
CA PRO A 157 -4.42 18.54 22.44
C PRO A 157 -4.00 17.08 22.23
N GLN A 158 -2.91 16.68 22.89
CA GLN A 158 -2.53 15.28 23.00
C GLN A 158 -3.65 14.46 23.65
N ALA A 159 -3.61 13.15 23.48
CA ALA A 159 -4.59 12.20 23.98
C ALA A 159 -6.01 12.30 23.37
N TYR A 160 -6.26 13.17 22.39
CA TYR A 160 -7.54 13.23 21.68
C TYR A 160 -7.70 12.14 20.60
N ARG A 161 -6.81 11.14 20.57
CA ARG A 161 -6.86 9.96 19.67
C ARG A 161 -6.80 10.29 18.17
N LYS A 162 -6.25 11.44 17.78
CA LYS A 162 -6.15 11.88 16.39
C LYS A 162 -5.42 10.85 15.50
N SER A 163 -4.22 10.43 15.90
CA SER A 163 -3.42 9.46 15.11
C SER A 163 -4.08 8.07 15.08
N THR A 164 -4.78 7.67 16.16
CA THR A 164 -5.58 6.45 16.19
C THR A 164 -6.73 6.50 15.18
N PHE A 165 -7.45 7.62 15.12
CA PHE A 165 -8.49 7.84 14.12
C PHE A 165 -7.95 7.72 12.70
N CYS A 166 -6.82 8.38 12.41
CA CYS A 166 -6.19 8.31 11.08
C CYS A 166 -5.82 6.88 10.69
N ARG A 167 -5.30 6.10 11.62
CA ARG A 167 -4.95 4.69 11.39
C ARG A 167 -6.19 3.84 11.11
N ASN A 168 -7.25 4.03 11.88
CA ASN A 168 -8.50 3.28 11.75
C ASN A 168 -9.34 3.66 10.51
N LEU A 169 -8.87 4.58 9.67
CA LEU A 169 -9.51 4.86 8.37
C LEU A 169 -9.32 3.73 7.34
N LEU A 170 -8.28 2.92 7.51
CA LEU A 170 -8.06 1.76 6.67
C LEU A 170 -8.61 0.50 7.33
N PRO A 171 -9.28 -0.38 6.56
CA PRO A 171 -9.71 -1.68 7.04
C PRO A 171 -8.50 -2.56 7.37
N THR A 172 -8.73 -3.62 8.14
CA THR A 172 -7.68 -4.50 8.65
C THR A 172 -6.77 -5.04 7.54
N GLU A 173 -7.33 -5.39 6.39
CA GLU A 173 -6.62 -5.93 5.23
C GLU A 173 -5.62 -4.92 4.64
N LEU A 174 -5.94 -3.63 4.73
CA LEU A 174 -5.12 -2.54 4.20
C LEU A 174 -4.23 -1.87 5.25
N GLN A 175 -4.27 -2.27 6.52
CA GLN A 175 -3.40 -1.74 7.56
C GLN A 175 -1.89 -1.81 7.25
N PRO A 176 -1.36 -2.85 6.58
CA PRO A 176 0.04 -2.88 6.15
C PRO A 176 0.43 -1.76 5.17
N TYR A 177 -0.56 -1.11 4.56
CA TYR A 177 -0.37 -0.01 3.58
C TYR A 177 -0.70 1.36 4.17
N TYR A 178 -0.77 1.47 5.48
CA TYR A 178 -0.78 2.71 6.25
C TYR A 178 0.64 3.05 6.72
N THR A 179 0.97 4.33 6.74
CA THR A 179 2.18 4.82 7.43
C THR A 179 1.93 6.16 8.09
N ASP A 180 2.55 6.36 9.24
CA ASP A 180 2.67 7.64 9.94
C ASP A 180 4.13 8.16 9.94
N ARG A 181 5.00 7.47 9.19
CA ARG A 181 6.42 7.78 9.10
C ARG A 181 6.82 7.94 7.64
N ILE A 182 7.03 9.16 7.23
CA ILE A 182 7.55 9.50 5.91
C ILE A 182 8.76 10.43 6.07
N ASP A 183 9.87 10.06 5.43
CA ASP A 183 11.06 10.91 5.40
C ASP A 183 11.04 11.81 4.18
N PHE A 184 10.69 13.07 4.38
CA PHE A 184 10.69 14.09 3.32
C PHE A 184 12.11 14.58 2.94
N SER A 185 13.16 14.21 3.67
CA SER A 185 14.54 14.54 3.31
C SER A 185 15.01 13.70 2.11
N ASN A 186 14.54 12.47 2.00
CA ASN A 186 14.77 11.61 0.84
C ASN A 186 13.59 11.72 -0.16
N LYS A 187 13.72 12.66 -1.10
CA LYS A 187 12.66 12.94 -2.08
C LYS A 187 12.20 11.72 -2.86
N ARG A 188 13.14 10.83 -3.23
CA ARG A 188 12.84 9.63 -4.01
C ARG A 188 12.01 8.65 -3.21
N ASP A 189 12.37 8.38 -1.97
CA ASP A 189 11.65 7.43 -1.13
C ASP A 189 10.28 7.99 -0.72
N ALA A 190 10.19 9.31 -0.51
CA ALA A 190 8.91 9.98 -0.29
C ALA A 190 7.99 9.87 -1.52
N GLU A 191 8.50 10.01 -2.75
CA GLU A 191 7.72 9.79 -3.97
C GLU A 191 7.29 8.32 -4.13
N LEU A 192 8.18 7.36 -3.87
CA LEU A 192 7.84 5.93 -3.89
C LEU A 192 6.76 5.57 -2.87
N SER A 193 6.72 6.29 -1.74
CA SER A 193 5.68 6.09 -0.73
C SER A 193 4.28 6.33 -1.26
N LEU A 194 4.10 7.19 -2.29
CA LEU A 194 2.79 7.41 -2.94
C LEU A 194 2.26 6.16 -3.68
N ASN A 195 3.16 5.31 -4.16
CA ASN A 195 2.79 4.04 -4.79
C ASN A 195 2.67 2.91 -3.77
N ARG A 196 3.45 2.97 -2.67
CA ARG A 196 3.57 1.90 -1.68
C ARG A 196 2.45 1.89 -0.65
N PHE A 197 1.92 3.05 -0.28
CA PHE A 197 0.93 3.19 0.78
C PHE A 197 -0.44 3.62 0.22
N ALA A 198 -1.49 3.20 0.90
CA ALA A 198 -2.88 3.60 0.63
C ALA A 198 -3.24 4.92 1.32
N LEU A 199 -2.70 5.13 2.52
CA LEU A 199 -2.89 6.32 3.35
C LEU A 199 -1.60 6.68 4.09
N ILE A 200 -1.23 7.95 4.00
CA ILE A 200 -0.08 8.52 4.70
C ILE A 200 -0.59 9.54 5.72
N ASN A 201 -0.35 9.26 7.00
CA ASN A 201 -0.60 10.22 8.07
C ASN A 201 0.68 11.05 8.33
N MET A 202 0.59 12.33 8.15
CA MET A 202 1.65 13.26 8.56
C MET A 202 1.46 13.58 10.05
N ASP A 203 1.96 12.67 10.90
CA ASP A 203 1.91 12.90 12.34
C ASP A 203 2.86 14.04 12.74
N GLU A 204 2.47 14.81 13.74
CA GLU A 204 3.23 15.99 14.18
C GLU A 204 3.60 16.93 13.02
N PHE A 205 2.60 17.27 12.20
CA PHE A 205 2.76 18.10 10.99
C PHE A 205 3.52 19.41 11.24
N ASP A 206 3.41 19.97 12.43
CA ASP A 206 4.10 21.19 12.88
C ASP A 206 5.63 21.08 12.94
N GLN A 207 6.18 19.88 12.98
CA GLN A 207 7.63 19.67 13.00
C GLN A 207 8.27 19.73 11.60
N ASN A 208 7.49 19.83 10.53
CA ASN A 208 8.01 19.93 9.18
C ASN A 208 8.70 21.27 8.91
N ARG A 209 9.99 21.22 8.52
CA ARG A 209 10.77 22.40 8.16
C ARG A 209 10.19 23.08 6.91
N GLU A 210 10.40 24.39 6.77
CA GLU A 210 9.94 25.15 5.57
C GLU A 210 10.42 24.55 4.25
N SER A 211 11.67 24.07 4.19
CA SER A 211 12.21 23.38 3.01
C SER A 211 11.45 22.10 2.63
N GLN A 212 10.90 21.40 3.61
CA GLN A 212 10.08 20.19 3.41
C GLN A 212 8.66 20.55 2.98
N GLN A 213 8.13 21.70 3.40
CA GLN A 213 6.78 22.14 3.01
C GLN A 213 6.67 22.37 1.49
N ALA A 214 7.67 22.95 0.85
CA ALA A 214 7.66 23.14 -0.61
C ALA A 214 7.63 21.79 -1.35
N PHE A 215 8.41 20.83 -0.91
CA PHE A 215 8.39 19.48 -1.48
C PHE A 215 7.07 18.75 -1.19
N LEU A 216 6.54 18.88 0.02
CA LEU A 216 5.24 18.29 0.39
C LEU A 216 4.11 18.84 -0.49
N LYS A 217 4.08 20.15 -0.75
CA LYS A 217 3.13 20.76 -1.68
C LYS A 217 3.22 20.13 -3.08
N HIS A 218 4.44 19.83 -3.55
CA HIS A 218 4.66 19.20 -4.82
C HIS A 218 4.11 17.75 -4.85
N ILE A 219 4.44 16.92 -3.87
CA ILE A 219 4.02 15.50 -3.87
C ILE A 219 2.51 15.31 -3.62
N ILE A 220 1.88 16.19 -2.85
CA ILE A 220 0.43 16.18 -2.65
C ILE A 220 -0.31 16.31 -4.00
N GLN A 221 0.23 17.10 -4.93
CA GLN A 221 -0.39 17.38 -6.23
C GLN A 221 -0.03 16.37 -7.33
N LYS A 222 0.92 15.48 -7.11
CA LYS A 222 1.33 14.50 -8.13
C LYS A 222 0.22 13.46 -8.36
N PRO A 223 -0.34 13.33 -9.56
CA PRO A 223 -1.34 12.30 -9.86
C PRO A 223 -0.69 10.93 -10.08
N VAL A 224 0.54 10.89 -10.56
CA VAL A 224 1.34 9.69 -10.83
C VAL A 224 2.76 9.87 -10.32
N VAL A 225 3.48 8.78 -10.13
CA VAL A 225 4.85 8.79 -9.64
C VAL A 225 5.80 8.38 -10.75
N ASN A 226 6.62 9.33 -11.25
CA ASN A 226 7.64 9.05 -12.26
C ASN A 226 8.99 8.89 -11.56
N THR A 227 9.38 7.66 -11.22
CA THR A 227 10.62 7.41 -10.51
C THR A 227 11.21 6.04 -10.85
N ARG A 228 12.47 5.86 -10.51
CA ARG A 228 13.16 4.58 -10.66
C ARG A 228 13.07 3.81 -9.35
N ARG A 229 12.54 2.59 -9.37
CA ARG A 229 12.53 1.70 -8.20
C ARG A 229 13.95 1.35 -7.76
N PRO A 230 14.19 1.02 -6.49
CA PRO A 230 15.45 0.43 -6.05
C PRO A 230 15.79 -0.78 -6.94
N HIS A 231 17.03 -0.86 -7.40
CA HIS A 231 17.51 -1.89 -8.34
C HIS A 231 16.85 -1.92 -9.73
N GLY A 232 15.92 -1.00 -10.00
CA GLY A 232 15.31 -0.88 -11.33
C GLY A 232 16.30 -0.33 -12.37
N VAL A 233 16.14 -0.71 -13.64
CA VAL A 233 17.02 -0.27 -14.75
C VAL A 233 16.57 1.09 -15.31
N ALA A 234 15.26 1.34 -15.34
CA ALA A 234 14.67 2.54 -15.96
C ALA A 234 13.70 3.27 -15.03
N THR A 235 13.49 4.56 -15.30
CA THR A 235 12.38 5.32 -14.73
C THR A 235 11.07 4.76 -15.23
N GLN A 236 10.12 4.55 -14.34
CA GLN A 236 8.80 4.03 -14.63
C GLN A 236 7.74 4.99 -14.11
N GLU A 237 6.63 5.06 -14.82
CA GLU A 237 5.41 5.67 -14.30
C GLU A 237 4.73 4.66 -13.38
N LEU A 238 4.63 5.03 -12.11
CA LEU A 238 3.98 4.22 -11.08
C LEU A 238 2.66 4.86 -10.69
N ARG A 239 1.67 4.03 -10.46
CA ARG A 239 0.37 4.45 -9.97
C ARG A 239 0.49 5.03 -8.57
N ARG A 240 -0.19 6.14 -8.31
CA ARG A 240 -0.36 6.66 -6.97
C ARG A 240 -1.59 6.02 -6.32
N TYR A 241 -1.40 5.51 -5.10
CA TYR A 241 -2.50 5.05 -4.23
C TYR A 241 -2.71 6.00 -3.04
N ALA A 242 -1.63 6.59 -2.54
CA ALA A 242 -1.66 7.34 -1.29
C ALA A 242 -2.48 8.63 -1.37
N SER A 243 -3.36 8.80 -0.39
CA SER A 243 -3.86 10.09 0.03
C SER A 243 -3.20 10.50 1.34
N PHE A 244 -3.24 11.79 1.65
CA PHE A 244 -2.64 12.34 2.86
C PHE A 244 -3.71 12.75 3.85
N ILE A 245 -3.43 12.53 5.13
CA ILE A 245 -4.10 13.09 6.29
C ILE A 245 -3.02 13.57 7.25
N GLY A 246 -3.32 14.43 8.19
CA GLY A 246 -2.31 14.88 9.15
C GLY A 246 -2.89 15.15 10.53
N THR A 247 -1.98 15.13 11.52
CA THR A 247 -2.30 15.50 12.90
C THR A 247 -1.33 16.55 13.41
N SER A 248 -1.78 17.40 14.34
CA SER A 248 -0.92 18.33 15.06
C SER A 248 -1.46 18.64 16.44
N ASN A 249 -0.56 19.06 17.30
CA ASN A 249 -0.89 19.56 18.64
C ASN A 249 -0.96 21.10 18.70
N HIS A 250 -0.43 21.79 17.68
CA HIS A 250 -0.36 23.25 17.61
C HIS A 250 -1.36 23.83 16.61
N LYS A 251 -1.93 24.98 16.94
CA LYS A 251 -2.92 25.65 16.08
C LYS A 251 -2.27 26.51 14.98
N ASP A 252 -1.07 27.00 15.21
CA ASP A 252 -0.34 27.91 14.29
C ASP A 252 0.50 27.12 13.29
N LEU A 253 -0.16 26.39 12.40
CA LEU A 253 0.47 25.41 11.53
C LEU A 253 0.86 25.92 10.16
N LEU A 254 0.21 26.98 9.69
CA LEU A 254 0.33 27.46 8.33
C LEU A 254 0.92 28.87 8.34
N THR A 255 2.24 28.95 8.33
CA THR A 255 2.96 30.22 8.18
C THR A 255 2.86 30.77 6.76
N ASP A 256 2.58 29.91 5.77
CA ASP A 256 2.45 30.29 4.36
C ASP A 256 0.98 30.28 3.92
N THR A 257 0.44 31.49 3.72
CA THR A 257 -0.93 31.71 3.25
C THR A 257 -1.19 31.15 1.84
N SER A 258 -0.16 31.00 0.98
CA SER A 258 -0.30 30.47 -0.38
C SER A 258 -0.57 28.96 -0.42
N GLY A 259 -0.19 28.24 0.65
CA GLY A 259 -0.39 26.79 0.80
C GLY A 259 -1.70 26.38 1.46
N SER A 260 -2.39 27.31 2.12
CA SER A 260 -3.55 27.04 3.02
C SER A 260 -4.72 26.35 2.32
N ARG A 261 -4.96 26.59 1.03
CA ARG A 261 -6.06 25.97 0.26
C ARG A 261 -6.02 24.45 0.16
N ARG A 262 -4.87 23.82 0.45
CA ARG A 262 -4.73 22.37 0.40
C ARG A 262 -5.11 21.69 1.69
N TYR A 263 -5.09 22.42 2.79
CA TYR A 263 -5.31 21.85 4.11
C TYR A 263 -6.72 22.16 4.61
N ILE A 264 -7.42 21.11 5.01
CA ILE A 264 -8.72 21.20 5.69
C ILE A 264 -8.41 21.13 7.18
N VAL A 265 -8.16 22.29 7.78
CA VAL A 265 -7.79 22.37 9.21
C VAL A 265 -9.04 22.23 10.07
N ILE A 266 -9.03 21.21 10.93
CA ILE A 266 -10.11 20.88 11.84
C ILE A 266 -9.62 20.96 13.28
N ALA A 267 -10.14 21.95 14.03
CA ALA A 267 -9.91 22.05 15.46
C ALA A 267 -10.77 21.00 16.20
N VAL A 268 -10.08 19.97 16.69
CA VAL A 268 -10.72 18.91 17.46
C VAL A 268 -10.96 19.40 18.88
N THR A 269 -12.21 19.32 19.34
CA THR A 269 -12.65 19.92 20.62
C THR A 269 -12.74 18.92 21.77
N GLY A 270 -12.58 17.64 21.50
CA GLY A 270 -12.62 16.55 22.49
C GLY A 270 -12.00 15.24 21.97
N PRO A 271 -11.90 14.22 22.81
CA PRO A 271 -11.43 12.91 22.39
C PRO A 271 -12.28 12.31 21.26
N ILE A 272 -11.64 11.81 20.23
CA ILE A 272 -12.32 11.15 19.10
C ILE A 272 -12.75 9.74 19.52
N ASP A 273 -13.98 9.38 19.20
CA ASP A 273 -14.46 8.01 19.35
C ASP A 273 -13.87 7.15 18.22
N CYS A 274 -13.00 6.22 18.60
CA CYS A 274 -12.31 5.33 17.69
C CYS A 274 -12.59 3.87 18.08
N PRO A 275 -13.78 3.33 17.79
CA PRO A 275 -13.99 1.90 17.92
C PRO A 275 -13.06 1.17 16.92
N PRO A 276 -12.66 -0.08 17.19
CA PRO A 276 -12.02 -0.90 16.17
C PRO A 276 -12.94 -0.94 14.94
N MET A 277 -12.36 -0.79 13.76
CA MET A 277 -13.09 -1.02 12.51
C MET A 277 -13.08 -2.52 12.27
N ASP A 278 -14.23 -3.15 12.44
CA ASP A 278 -14.48 -4.54 12.07
C ASP A 278 -14.75 -4.65 10.57
#